data_652096ca8eaaf1904e95e5c1e7c9174a
#
_entry.id   652096ca8eaaf1904e95e5c1e7c9174a
#
_cell.length_a   1.000
_cell.length_b   1.000
_cell.length_c   1.000
_cell.angle_alpha   90.00
_cell.angle_beta   90.00
_cell.angle_gamma   90.00
#
_symmetry.space_group_name_H-M   'P 1'
#
loop_
_entity.id
_entity.type
_entity.pdbx_description
1 polymer ?
#
loop_
_entity_poly.entity_id
_entity_poly.type
_entity_poly.pdbx_seq_one_letter_code
_entity_poly.pdbx_strand_id
1 'polypeptide(L)'
;MKKFKLQLLVASLGIAVLLSGCSSDDSGGSAAEGETITLRAATGLSAQHAWWENSMVPWMERVEELTDGQVEFETFTGGELVAVPDEAEALETGTVDVALVLPIYQPDQFPMAEVTMLPLNHSDTLIASNAWKKLLESDEELADGQTYTEMQFGDFKVFPVSTTQEYSISTTGHEFNAVSDVEGTSLRTPSRIHEMYAAKTGINSVTMPAVEIYDALSRGTFEGAFYSIADWTGYGFQDLFTYTVTGINFGHFNAFIGMSQDKWEEMPENVQEAMTQANEEIFEPGAQEWMDRAEAIIPENEANGGKFVDFSELDQEVQDHFNKGIEDTWTDYAKLLEDNGLPGNELVVKWRDLLVEEGGEVPEAIMNLK
;
A
#
# COMPACT_ATOMS: atom_id res chain seq x y z
N MET A 1 42.01 -59.32 -15.32
CA MET A 1 42.92 -59.49 -16.48
C MET A 1 42.50 -58.43 -17.49
N LYS A 2 43.19 -57.48 -17.81
CA LYS A 2 44.36 -57.05 -18.47
C LYS A 2 44.67 -55.61 -18.18
N LYS A 3 45.83 -55.33 -17.69
CA LYS A 3 46.55 -54.07 -17.60
C LYS A 3 46.89 -53.56 -18.99
N PHE A 4 46.87 -52.22 -19.24
CA PHE A 4 47.82 -51.61 -20.14
C PHE A 4 48.27 -50.24 -19.64
N LYS A 5 49.56 -50.05 -19.63
CA LYS A 5 50.36 -48.96 -19.10
C LYS A 5 50.49 -47.86 -20.17
N LEU A 6 50.51 -46.59 -19.71
CA LEU A 6 51.66 -45.68 -19.68
C LEU A 6 52.24 -45.22 -21.03
N GLN A 7 52.22 -43.94 -21.33
CA GLN A 7 53.40 -43.17 -21.72
C GLN A 7 53.24 -41.67 -21.58
N LEU A 8 54.14 -41.11 -20.79
CA LEU A 8 54.44 -39.67 -20.69
C LEU A 8 55.00 -39.13 -22.00
N LEU A 9 54.67 -37.90 -22.33
CA LEU A 9 55.57 -37.04 -23.09
C LEU A 9 55.54 -35.61 -22.51
N VAL A 10 56.72 -35.24 -21.99
CA VAL A 10 57.06 -33.92 -21.45
C VAL A 10 57.51 -33.05 -22.62
N ALA A 11 57.03 -31.84 -22.73
CA ALA A 11 57.70 -30.77 -23.44
C ALA A 11 57.46 -29.44 -22.69
N SER A 12 58.51 -28.97 -22.10
CA SER A 12 58.72 -27.72 -21.40
C SER A 12 59.08 -26.60 -22.38
N LEU A 13 58.62 -25.39 -22.14
CA LEU A 13 59.20 -24.03 -22.32
C LEU A 13 58.03 -23.04 -22.41
N GLY A 14 57.93 -21.92 -21.72
CA GLY A 14 58.83 -20.97 -21.17
C GLY A 14 58.12 -19.96 -20.30
N ILE A 15 58.84 -19.53 -19.33
CA ILE A 15 58.49 -18.56 -18.28
C ILE A 15 58.37 -17.16 -18.87
N ALA A 16 57.32 -16.41 -18.50
CA ALA A 16 57.39 -14.98 -18.36
C ALA A 16 56.51 -14.57 -17.14
N VAL A 17 57.20 -14.34 -16.04
CA VAL A 17 56.66 -13.71 -14.81
C VAL A 17 56.64 -12.19 -15.04
N LEU A 18 55.50 -11.59 -14.93
CA LEU A 18 55.37 -10.20 -14.58
C LEU A 18 54.53 -10.07 -13.30
N LEU A 19 55.24 -9.94 -12.20
CA LEU A 19 54.68 -9.41 -10.96
C LEU A 19 54.32 -7.95 -11.18
N SER A 20 53.06 -7.61 -10.93
CA SER A 20 52.66 -6.22 -10.61
C SER A 20 51.70 -6.27 -9.43
N GLY A 21 52.18 -5.79 -8.37
CA GLY A 21 51.73 -5.19 -7.16
C GLY A 21 50.28 -5.36 -6.73
N CYS A 22 50.09 -6.05 -5.61
CA CYS A 22 48.97 -5.79 -4.71
C CYS A 22 49.06 -4.34 -4.21
N SER A 23 48.01 -3.58 -4.47
CA SER A 23 47.64 -2.44 -3.66
C SER A 23 46.21 -2.70 -3.21
N SER A 24 46.09 -3.04 -1.95
CA SER A 24 44.83 -3.05 -1.25
C SER A 24 44.44 -1.59 -0.98
N ASP A 25 43.48 -1.09 -1.69
CA ASP A 25 42.69 0.05 -1.26
C ASP A 25 41.23 -0.42 -1.08
N ASP A 26 40.86 -0.40 0.17
CA ASP A 26 39.51 -0.50 0.68
C ASP A 26 38.81 0.82 0.31
N SER A 27 37.94 0.80 -0.68
CA SER A 27 37.05 1.91 -0.98
C SER A 27 35.74 1.34 -1.46
N GLY A 28 34.67 1.63 -0.71
CA GLY A 28 33.29 1.33 -1.04
C GLY A 28 33.01 1.63 -2.51
N GLY A 29 32.68 0.58 -3.24
CA GLY A 29 32.46 0.67 -4.68
C GLY A 29 31.09 1.22 -4.97
N SER A 30 31.00 2.50 -5.29
CA SER A 30 29.99 2.99 -6.22
C SER A 30 30.16 2.20 -7.53
N ALA A 31 29.07 1.60 -8.05
CA ALA A 31 29.09 0.91 -9.34
C ALA A 31 29.65 1.85 -10.41
N ALA A 32 30.56 1.34 -11.23
CA ALA A 32 31.17 2.13 -12.29
C ALA A 32 30.12 2.43 -13.37
N GLU A 33 30.16 3.62 -13.98
CA GLU A 33 29.34 3.95 -15.16
C GLU A 33 29.47 2.85 -16.22
N GLY A 34 28.35 2.11 -16.48
CA GLY A 34 28.28 1.08 -17.51
C GLY A 34 28.08 -0.36 -17.01
N GLU A 35 27.94 -0.63 -15.71
CA GLU A 35 27.54 -1.93 -15.18
C GLU A 35 26.03 -1.98 -14.97
N THR A 36 25.35 -3.01 -15.53
CA THR A 36 23.91 -3.20 -15.35
C THR A 36 23.60 -3.60 -13.91
N ILE A 37 22.68 -2.89 -13.28
CA ILE A 37 22.15 -3.15 -11.94
C ILE A 37 20.85 -3.90 -12.10
N THR A 38 20.80 -5.17 -11.72
CA THR A 38 19.56 -5.94 -11.72
C THR A 38 18.94 -5.93 -10.33
N LEU A 39 17.69 -5.44 -10.21
CA LEU A 39 16.94 -5.34 -8.98
C LEU A 39 15.77 -6.33 -8.98
N ARG A 40 15.63 -7.09 -7.90
CA ARG A 40 14.47 -7.98 -7.68
C ARG A 40 13.31 -7.14 -7.16
N ALA A 41 12.27 -7.01 -7.98
CA ALA A 41 11.06 -6.25 -7.68
C ALA A 41 9.89 -7.20 -7.39
N ALA A 42 9.29 -7.11 -6.20
CA ALA A 42 8.29 -8.10 -5.78
C ALA A 42 7.04 -7.48 -5.15
N THR A 43 5.94 -8.24 -5.21
CA THR A 43 4.74 -8.03 -4.40
C THR A 43 4.01 -9.34 -4.16
N GLY A 44 3.31 -9.43 -3.03
CA GLY A 44 2.36 -10.51 -2.76
C GLY A 44 1.05 -10.38 -3.53
N LEU A 45 0.77 -9.22 -4.13
CA LEU A 45 -0.41 -8.98 -4.95
C LEU A 45 -0.30 -9.66 -6.32
N SER A 46 -1.45 -9.93 -6.95
CA SER A 46 -1.48 -10.48 -8.30
C SER A 46 -0.96 -9.46 -9.34
N ALA A 47 -0.50 -9.98 -10.49
CA ALA A 47 -0.06 -9.13 -11.60
C ALA A 47 -1.15 -8.23 -12.18
N GLN A 48 -2.43 -8.52 -11.92
CA GLN A 48 -3.60 -7.73 -12.36
C GLN A 48 -4.06 -6.70 -11.33
N HIS A 49 -3.39 -6.61 -10.17
CA HIS A 49 -3.73 -5.63 -9.16
C HIS A 49 -3.41 -4.21 -9.65
N ALA A 50 -4.31 -3.25 -9.36
CA ALA A 50 -4.19 -1.88 -9.85
C ALA A 50 -2.85 -1.22 -9.54
N TRP A 51 -2.35 -1.34 -8.32
CA TRP A 51 -1.03 -0.78 -7.96
C TRP A 51 0.13 -1.41 -8.74
N TRP A 52 0.06 -2.73 -9.02
CA TRP A 52 1.10 -3.37 -9.81
C TRP A 52 1.06 -2.87 -11.26
N GLU A 53 -0.11 -2.94 -11.90
CA GLU A 53 -0.27 -2.54 -13.30
C GLU A 53 -0.07 -1.04 -13.54
N ASN A 54 -0.54 -0.18 -12.62
CA ASN A 54 -0.65 1.27 -12.88
C ASN A 54 0.30 2.12 -12.02
N SER A 55 1.08 1.50 -11.14
CA SER A 55 2.12 2.21 -10.38
C SER A 55 3.47 1.50 -10.50
N MET A 56 3.58 0.23 -10.07
CA MET A 56 4.87 -0.45 -10.01
C MET A 56 5.47 -0.71 -11.39
N VAL A 57 4.69 -1.26 -12.34
CA VAL A 57 5.16 -1.53 -13.72
C VAL A 57 5.56 -0.24 -14.43
N PRO A 58 4.70 0.81 -14.49
CA PRO A 58 5.11 2.08 -15.12
C PRO A 58 6.31 2.74 -14.46
N TRP A 59 6.45 2.63 -13.14
CA TRP A 59 7.62 3.13 -12.44
C TRP A 59 8.90 2.40 -12.87
N MET A 60 8.88 1.08 -12.91
CA MET A 60 10.03 0.27 -13.34
C MET A 60 10.41 0.58 -14.79
N GLU A 61 9.44 0.58 -15.72
CA GLU A 61 9.67 0.90 -17.14
C GLU A 61 10.28 2.29 -17.29
N ARG A 62 9.79 3.27 -16.51
CA ARG A 62 10.31 4.63 -16.56
C ARG A 62 11.74 4.75 -16.00
N VAL A 63 12.06 4.03 -14.94
CA VAL A 63 13.42 3.94 -14.40
C VAL A 63 14.37 3.34 -15.44
N GLU A 64 13.99 2.24 -16.09
CA GLU A 64 14.80 1.62 -17.16
C GLU A 64 15.06 2.59 -18.30
N GLU A 65 14.03 3.36 -18.74
CA GLU A 65 14.18 4.39 -19.76
C GLU A 65 15.11 5.53 -19.35
N LEU A 66 14.92 6.07 -18.14
CA LEU A 66 15.70 7.21 -17.62
C LEU A 66 17.18 6.85 -17.36
N THR A 67 17.46 5.58 -17.13
CA THR A 67 18.82 5.08 -16.91
C THR A 67 19.47 4.51 -18.17
N ASP A 68 18.82 4.63 -19.35
CA ASP A 68 19.28 4.02 -20.60
C ASP A 68 19.59 2.50 -20.46
N GLY A 69 18.81 1.78 -19.60
CA GLY A 69 18.99 0.36 -19.33
C GLY A 69 20.14 0.03 -18.37
N GLN A 70 20.68 1.01 -17.64
CA GLN A 70 21.62 0.73 -16.54
C GLN A 70 20.94 -0.04 -15.40
N VAL A 71 19.63 0.20 -15.13
CA VAL A 71 18.83 -0.56 -14.20
C VAL A 71 17.90 -1.49 -14.98
N GLU A 72 17.80 -2.73 -14.55
CA GLU A 72 16.86 -3.74 -15.05
C GLU A 72 16.14 -4.39 -13.86
N PHE A 73 14.86 -4.77 -14.03
CA PHE A 73 14.08 -5.39 -12.97
C PHE A 73 13.77 -6.85 -13.27
N GLU A 74 13.98 -7.71 -12.27
CA GLU A 74 13.46 -9.07 -12.24
C GLU A 74 12.21 -9.08 -11.35
N THR A 75 11.04 -9.40 -11.93
CA THR A 75 9.74 -9.19 -11.28
C THR A 75 9.11 -10.48 -10.76
N PHE A 76 8.50 -10.40 -9.55
CA PHE A 76 7.82 -11.49 -8.87
C PHE A 76 6.48 -11.00 -8.31
N THR A 77 5.38 -11.67 -8.67
CA THR A 77 4.03 -11.29 -8.25
C THR A 77 3.29 -12.47 -7.63
N GLY A 78 2.12 -12.20 -7.03
CA GLY A 78 1.23 -13.26 -6.54
C GLY A 78 1.80 -14.11 -5.41
N GLY A 79 2.76 -13.58 -4.67
CA GLY A 79 3.37 -14.29 -3.56
C GLY A 79 4.46 -15.29 -3.95
N GLU A 80 4.97 -15.23 -5.19
CA GLU A 80 6.04 -16.14 -5.64
C GLU A 80 7.31 -16.02 -4.80
N LEU A 81 7.66 -14.83 -4.36
CA LEU A 81 8.86 -14.56 -3.58
C LEU A 81 8.55 -14.04 -2.17
N VAL A 82 7.51 -13.24 -2.03
CA VAL A 82 7.11 -12.60 -0.77
C VAL A 82 5.59 -12.54 -0.66
N ALA A 83 5.04 -12.86 0.51
CA ALA A 83 3.62 -12.64 0.78
C ALA A 83 3.35 -11.17 1.17
N VAL A 84 2.12 -10.68 0.94
CA VAL A 84 1.74 -9.28 1.20
C VAL A 84 2.16 -8.77 2.59
N PRO A 85 1.95 -9.52 3.71
CA PRO A 85 2.34 -9.01 5.03
C PRO A 85 3.85 -9.02 5.30
N ASP A 86 4.66 -9.62 4.42
CA ASP A 86 6.08 -9.86 4.65
C ASP A 86 6.98 -8.98 3.76
N GLU A 87 6.39 -8.03 3.00
CA GLU A 87 7.09 -7.22 2.00
C GLU A 87 8.16 -6.31 2.62
N ALA A 88 7.88 -5.68 3.76
CA ALA A 88 8.87 -4.85 4.45
C ALA A 88 10.03 -5.69 5.01
N GLU A 89 9.76 -6.83 5.66
CA GLU A 89 10.80 -7.75 6.15
C GLU A 89 11.68 -8.27 4.99
N ALA A 90 11.09 -8.51 3.82
CA ALA A 90 11.82 -8.97 2.64
C ALA A 90 12.80 -7.90 2.11
N LEU A 91 12.47 -6.61 2.22
CA LEU A 91 13.38 -5.50 1.93
C LEU A 91 14.52 -5.42 2.97
N GLU A 92 14.19 -5.49 4.27
CA GLU A 92 15.18 -5.44 5.36
C GLU A 92 16.19 -6.58 5.29
N THR A 93 15.73 -7.78 4.94
CA THR A 93 16.59 -8.97 4.82
C THR A 93 17.32 -9.06 3.48
N GLY A 94 17.03 -8.17 2.54
CA GLY A 94 17.58 -8.22 1.17
C GLY A 94 17.10 -9.41 0.36
N THR A 95 15.96 -10.00 0.71
CA THR A 95 15.30 -11.05 -0.10
C THR A 95 14.81 -10.46 -1.41
N VAL A 96 14.31 -9.23 -1.38
CA VAL A 96 13.96 -8.39 -2.53
C VAL A 96 14.68 -7.06 -2.44
N ASP A 97 14.90 -6.39 -3.56
CA ASP A 97 15.57 -5.10 -3.62
C ASP A 97 14.56 -3.94 -3.66
N VAL A 98 13.40 -4.19 -4.27
CA VAL A 98 12.26 -3.25 -4.36
C VAL A 98 10.98 -4.01 -4.08
N ALA A 99 10.07 -3.44 -3.31
CA ALA A 99 8.75 -4.03 -3.07
C ALA A 99 7.63 -2.98 -3.11
N LEU A 100 6.44 -3.43 -3.46
CA LEU A 100 5.22 -2.67 -3.23
C LEU A 100 4.72 -3.01 -1.82
N VAL A 101 5.02 -2.15 -0.85
CA VAL A 101 4.74 -2.39 0.57
C VAL A 101 3.33 -1.91 0.93
N LEU A 102 2.57 -2.76 1.63
CA LEU A 102 1.24 -2.47 2.14
C LEU A 102 1.27 -2.36 3.68
N PRO A 103 1.66 -1.19 4.23
CA PRO A 103 2.01 -1.05 5.65
C PRO A 103 0.82 -1.28 6.60
N ILE A 104 -0.41 -1.09 6.14
CA ILE A 104 -1.64 -1.32 6.93
C ILE A 104 -1.78 -2.78 7.38
N TYR A 105 -1.19 -3.74 6.65
CA TYR A 105 -1.19 -5.15 7.06
C TYR A 105 -0.11 -5.49 8.10
N GLN A 106 0.74 -4.52 8.45
CA GLN A 106 1.80 -4.64 9.46
C GLN A 106 1.64 -3.56 10.55
N PRO A 107 0.48 -3.50 11.25
CA PRO A 107 0.15 -2.39 12.14
C PRO A 107 1.06 -2.29 13.37
N ASP A 108 1.78 -3.35 13.73
CA ASP A 108 2.74 -3.31 14.83
C ASP A 108 4.08 -2.65 14.41
N GLN A 109 4.47 -2.79 13.13
CA GLN A 109 5.63 -2.14 12.55
C GLN A 109 5.29 -0.72 12.09
N PHE A 110 4.12 -0.52 11.48
CA PHE A 110 3.68 0.74 10.89
C PHE A 110 2.38 1.28 11.53
N PRO A 111 2.36 1.52 12.85
CA PRO A 111 1.13 1.88 13.57
C PRO A 111 0.50 3.19 13.10
N MET A 112 1.28 4.15 12.59
CA MET A 112 0.80 5.44 12.12
C MET A 112 0.35 5.42 10.64
N ALA A 113 0.70 4.36 9.87
CA ALA A 113 0.30 4.27 8.46
C ALA A 113 -1.21 4.08 8.27
N GLU A 114 -1.92 3.56 9.28
CA GLU A 114 -3.36 3.38 9.23
C GLU A 114 -4.16 4.70 9.21
N VAL A 115 -3.51 5.86 9.43
CA VAL A 115 -4.17 7.19 9.47
C VAL A 115 -5.00 7.48 8.21
N THR A 116 -4.60 6.96 7.05
CA THR A 116 -5.34 7.12 5.80
C THR A 116 -6.67 6.36 5.76
N MET A 117 -6.85 5.38 6.66
CA MET A 117 -8.07 4.59 6.79
C MET A 117 -9.11 5.24 7.72
N LEU A 118 -8.82 6.43 8.26
CA LEU A 118 -9.80 7.16 9.07
C LEU A 118 -11.01 7.55 8.22
N PRO A 119 -12.23 7.22 8.68
CA PRO A 119 -13.44 7.52 7.91
C PRO A 119 -13.74 9.01 7.92
N LEU A 120 -14.29 9.54 6.83
CA LEU A 120 -14.56 10.95 6.64
C LEU A 120 -15.83 11.20 5.82
N ASN A 121 -16.26 12.46 5.71
CA ASN A 121 -17.48 12.81 4.99
C ASN A 121 -17.30 12.73 3.48
N HIS A 122 -16.17 13.27 2.98
CA HIS A 122 -15.88 13.25 1.55
C HIS A 122 -14.38 13.33 1.27
N SER A 123 -13.91 12.48 0.40
CA SER A 123 -12.69 12.62 -0.40
C SER A 123 -12.77 11.68 -1.60
N ASP A 124 -11.98 11.93 -2.60
CA ASP A 124 -11.73 10.99 -3.69
C ASP A 124 -10.27 10.50 -3.65
N THR A 125 -9.92 9.67 -4.62
CA THR A 125 -8.58 9.11 -4.72
C THR A 125 -7.51 10.18 -4.88
N LEU A 126 -7.75 11.25 -5.66
CA LEU A 126 -6.76 12.33 -5.87
C LEU A 126 -6.54 13.13 -4.59
N ILE A 127 -7.61 13.51 -3.91
CA ILE A 127 -7.55 14.22 -2.61
C ILE A 127 -6.73 13.41 -1.61
N ALA A 128 -7.08 12.15 -1.42
CA ALA A 128 -6.41 11.29 -0.44
C ALA A 128 -4.96 10.97 -0.84
N SER A 129 -4.70 10.75 -2.13
CA SER A 129 -3.35 10.48 -2.63
C SER A 129 -2.43 11.69 -2.46
N ASN A 130 -2.91 12.88 -2.79
CA ASN A 130 -2.14 14.11 -2.59
C ASN A 130 -1.86 14.39 -1.11
N ALA A 131 -2.86 14.20 -0.24
CA ALA A 131 -2.67 14.32 1.20
C ALA A 131 -1.64 13.30 1.73
N TRP A 132 -1.70 12.05 1.25
CA TRP A 132 -0.74 10.99 1.57
C TRP A 132 0.67 11.33 1.11
N LYS A 133 0.84 11.74 -0.16
CA LYS A 133 2.12 12.18 -0.70
C LYS A 133 2.71 13.32 0.11
N LYS A 134 1.92 14.36 0.40
CA LYS A 134 2.33 15.49 1.23
C LYS A 134 2.75 15.08 2.64
N LEU A 135 2.05 14.11 3.25
CA LEU A 135 2.42 13.59 4.56
C LEU A 135 3.79 12.89 4.54
N LEU A 136 4.03 12.08 3.50
CA LEU A 136 5.30 11.35 3.31
C LEU A 136 6.47 12.27 2.98
N GLU A 137 6.24 13.33 2.22
CA GLU A 137 7.28 14.26 1.74
C GLU A 137 7.46 15.49 2.65
N SER A 138 6.70 15.57 3.75
CA SER A 138 6.75 16.71 4.66
C SER A 138 8.05 16.77 5.43
N ASP A 139 8.78 17.88 5.32
CA ASP A 139 9.94 18.21 6.15
C ASP A 139 9.53 18.75 7.54
N GLU A 140 8.25 18.90 7.82
CA GLU A 140 7.74 19.41 9.10
C GLU A 140 7.84 18.32 10.16
N GLU A 141 8.46 18.67 11.29
CA GLU A 141 8.55 17.78 12.45
C GLU A 141 7.14 17.40 12.94
N LEU A 142 6.91 16.11 13.10
CA LEU A 142 5.67 15.62 13.71
C LEU A 142 5.82 15.59 15.25
N ALA A 143 6.91 15.01 15.73
CA ALA A 143 7.26 14.99 17.16
C ALA A 143 8.76 14.68 17.33
N ASP A 144 9.33 15.07 18.48
CA ASP A 144 10.69 14.73 18.91
C ASP A 144 11.81 15.04 17.91
N GLY A 145 11.61 16.04 17.05
CA GLY A 145 12.58 16.43 16.02
C GLY A 145 12.58 15.53 14.80
N GLN A 146 11.56 14.69 14.62
CA GLN A 146 11.42 13.77 13.49
C GLN A 146 10.16 14.08 12.67
N THR A 147 10.27 13.91 11.35
CA THR A 147 9.13 13.94 10.44
C THR A 147 8.29 12.67 10.56
N TYR A 148 7.10 12.67 9.96
CA TYR A 148 6.27 11.46 9.88
C TYR A 148 7.00 10.29 9.24
N THR A 149 7.69 10.54 8.12
CA THR A 149 8.40 9.50 7.35
C THR A 149 9.60 8.94 8.11
N GLU A 150 10.36 9.79 8.79
CA GLU A 150 11.47 9.33 9.64
C GLU A 150 10.98 8.45 10.80
N MET A 151 9.87 8.82 11.44
CA MET A 151 9.31 8.05 12.56
C MET A 151 8.72 6.72 12.10
N GLN A 152 8.10 6.69 10.92
CA GLN A 152 7.30 5.54 10.48
C GLN A 152 8.05 4.63 9.52
N PHE A 153 8.90 5.18 8.66
CA PHE A 153 9.54 4.49 7.55
C PHE A 153 11.05 4.74 7.47
N GLY A 154 11.71 5.14 8.57
CA GLY A 154 13.11 5.56 8.54
C GLY A 154 14.11 4.52 8.03
N ASP A 155 13.75 3.23 8.04
CA ASP A 155 14.58 2.14 7.52
C ASP A 155 14.42 1.94 6.00
N PHE A 156 13.54 2.73 5.36
CA PHE A 156 13.19 2.59 3.94
C PHE A 156 13.32 3.91 3.19
N LYS A 157 13.77 3.83 1.94
CA LYS A 157 13.43 4.82 0.92
C LYS A 157 12.01 4.56 0.44
N VAL A 158 11.16 5.56 0.60
CA VAL A 158 9.74 5.50 0.24
C VAL A 158 9.49 6.31 -1.03
N PHE A 159 8.83 5.70 -1.99
CA PHE A 159 8.29 6.35 -3.18
C PHE A 159 6.77 6.29 -3.09
N PRO A 160 6.08 7.41 -2.86
CA PRO A 160 4.63 7.43 -2.76
C PRO A 160 3.94 6.85 -3.98
N VAL A 161 2.95 6.00 -3.77
CA VAL A 161 1.97 5.66 -4.81
C VAL A 161 0.61 6.19 -4.41
N SER A 162 -0.32 6.28 -5.37
CA SER A 162 -1.70 6.69 -5.08
C SER A 162 -2.35 5.76 -4.04
N THR A 163 -3.24 6.31 -3.24
CA THR A 163 -4.12 5.51 -2.39
C THR A 163 -5.18 4.81 -3.24
N THR A 164 -5.91 3.85 -2.66
CA THR A 164 -7.11 3.30 -3.32
C THR A 164 -8.19 4.36 -3.44
N GLN A 165 -9.20 4.10 -4.28
CA GLN A 165 -10.51 4.74 -4.12
C GLN A 165 -11.02 4.50 -2.69
N GLU A 166 -11.87 5.39 -2.18
CA GLU A 166 -12.46 5.27 -0.84
C GLU A 166 -13.08 3.90 -0.60
N TYR A 167 -12.99 3.44 0.64
CA TYR A 167 -13.65 2.22 1.05
C TYR A 167 -15.13 2.48 1.31
N SER A 168 -15.96 1.59 0.78
CA SER A 168 -17.41 1.50 0.98
C SER A 168 -17.77 0.25 1.76
N ILE A 169 -19.02 0.09 2.15
CA ILE A 169 -19.54 -1.19 2.67
C ILE A 169 -20.28 -1.90 1.54
N SER A 170 -19.82 -3.11 1.21
CA SER A 170 -20.45 -3.98 0.23
C SER A 170 -20.82 -5.32 0.86
N THR A 171 -22.01 -5.84 0.54
CA THR A 171 -22.53 -7.10 1.09
C THR A 171 -23.00 -8.05 -0.02
N THR A 172 -23.20 -9.31 0.34
CA THR A 172 -23.77 -10.34 -0.55
C THR A 172 -25.30 -10.34 -0.55
N GLY A 173 -25.93 -9.20 -0.29
CA GLY A 173 -27.38 -8.99 -0.32
C GLY A 173 -28.01 -8.60 1.01
N HIS A 174 -27.19 -8.38 2.06
CA HIS A 174 -27.67 -7.81 3.30
C HIS A 174 -27.85 -6.29 3.14
N GLU A 175 -29.07 -5.77 3.35
CA GLU A 175 -29.39 -4.35 3.21
C GLU A 175 -29.50 -3.68 4.59
N PHE A 176 -29.17 -2.40 4.69
CA PHE A 176 -29.22 -1.59 5.92
C PHE A 176 -30.46 -0.70 5.95
N ASN A 177 -31.62 -1.27 6.30
CA ASN A 177 -32.90 -0.54 6.36
C ASN A 177 -33.21 -0.02 7.78
N ALA A 178 -32.53 -0.52 8.80
CA ALA A 178 -32.67 -0.11 10.20
C ALA A 178 -31.35 -0.29 10.94
N VAL A 179 -31.17 0.37 12.09
CA VAL A 179 -29.98 0.17 12.95
C VAL A 179 -29.76 -1.30 13.32
N SER A 180 -30.83 -2.07 13.53
CA SER A 180 -30.74 -3.50 13.80
C SER A 180 -30.16 -4.33 12.65
N ASP A 181 -30.12 -3.81 11.43
CA ASP A 181 -29.51 -4.47 10.29
C ASP A 181 -27.99 -4.18 10.24
N VAL A 182 -27.52 -3.13 10.93
CA VAL A 182 -26.11 -2.82 11.10
C VAL A 182 -25.52 -3.62 12.26
N GLU A 183 -26.22 -3.59 13.41
CA GLU A 183 -25.79 -4.29 14.61
C GLU A 183 -25.80 -5.82 14.42
N GLY A 184 -24.65 -6.45 14.65
CA GLY A 184 -24.48 -7.88 14.53
C GLY A 184 -24.12 -8.39 13.13
N THR A 185 -24.19 -7.54 12.07
CA THR A 185 -23.71 -7.89 10.74
C THR A 185 -22.22 -8.20 10.77
N SER A 186 -21.82 -9.29 10.16
CA SER A 186 -20.41 -9.67 10.11
C SER A 186 -19.76 -9.12 8.83
N LEU A 187 -18.82 -8.19 8.98
CA LEU A 187 -18.09 -7.58 7.87
C LEU A 187 -16.58 -7.80 7.99
N ARG A 188 -15.96 -8.06 6.87
CA ARG A 188 -14.50 -8.04 6.81
C ARG A 188 -13.97 -6.63 7.06
N THR A 189 -12.97 -6.53 7.92
CA THR A 189 -12.25 -5.28 8.24
C THR A 189 -10.80 -5.36 7.75
N PRO A 190 -10.28 -4.32 7.05
CA PRO A 190 -8.91 -4.30 6.54
C PRO A 190 -7.86 -3.86 7.57
N SER A 191 -8.26 -3.14 8.63
CA SER A 191 -7.35 -2.45 9.54
C SER A 191 -7.95 -2.34 10.95
N ARG A 192 -7.11 -1.98 11.94
CA ARG A 192 -7.54 -1.68 13.32
C ARG A 192 -8.54 -0.52 13.37
N ILE A 193 -8.41 0.46 12.48
CA ILE A 193 -9.37 1.58 12.40
C ILE A 193 -10.77 1.07 12.10
N HIS A 194 -10.91 0.14 11.15
CA HIS A 194 -12.22 -0.44 10.84
C HIS A 194 -12.73 -1.35 11.96
N GLU A 195 -11.86 -2.01 12.72
CA GLU A 195 -12.25 -2.74 13.92
C GLU A 195 -12.78 -1.79 15.01
N MET A 196 -12.13 -0.66 15.22
CA MET A 196 -12.60 0.38 16.14
C MET A 196 -13.96 0.92 15.72
N TYR A 197 -14.11 1.24 14.42
CA TYR A 197 -15.39 1.68 13.86
C TYR A 197 -16.48 0.61 14.02
N ALA A 198 -16.19 -0.64 13.70
CA ALA A 198 -17.10 -1.76 13.84
C ALA A 198 -17.57 -1.93 15.31
N ALA A 199 -16.66 -1.78 16.27
CA ALA A 199 -16.98 -1.83 17.69
C ALA A 199 -17.95 -0.72 18.14
N LYS A 200 -17.89 0.47 17.49
CA LYS A 200 -18.81 1.60 17.78
C LYS A 200 -20.20 1.41 17.19
N THR A 201 -20.29 0.74 16.05
CA THR A 201 -21.52 0.55 15.30
C THR A 201 -22.15 -0.83 15.52
N GLY A 202 -21.56 -1.68 16.37
CA GLY A 202 -22.08 -3.01 16.66
C GLY A 202 -21.86 -4.02 15.52
N ILE A 203 -21.07 -3.70 14.51
CA ILE A 203 -20.65 -4.61 13.45
C ILE A 203 -19.68 -5.64 14.03
N ASN A 204 -19.84 -6.91 13.67
CA ASN A 204 -18.89 -7.96 13.99
C ASN A 204 -17.73 -7.91 12.97
N SER A 205 -16.55 -7.48 13.40
CA SER A 205 -15.36 -7.42 12.55
C SER A 205 -14.74 -8.80 12.33
N VAL A 206 -14.33 -9.06 11.09
CA VAL A 206 -13.54 -10.23 10.69
C VAL A 206 -12.32 -9.73 9.94
N THR A 207 -11.17 -9.68 10.62
CA THR A 207 -9.94 -9.10 10.04
C THR A 207 -9.19 -10.13 9.23
N MET A 208 -8.89 -9.78 7.97
CA MET A 208 -8.09 -10.60 7.06
C MET A 208 -7.56 -9.79 5.87
N PRO A 209 -6.42 -10.21 5.25
CA PRO A 209 -5.95 -9.65 3.99
C PRO A 209 -6.96 -9.83 2.85
N ALA A 210 -6.91 -8.93 1.84
CA ALA A 210 -7.86 -8.94 0.72
C ALA A 210 -7.83 -10.25 -0.10
N VAL A 211 -6.66 -10.86 -0.24
CA VAL A 211 -6.46 -12.12 -0.98
C VAL A 211 -7.27 -13.31 -0.44
N GLU A 212 -7.74 -13.24 0.81
CA GLU A 212 -8.52 -14.30 1.47
C GLU A 212 -10.03 -14.08 1.39
N ILE A 213 -10.49 -12.87 1.00
CA ILE A 213 -11.90 -12.47 1.07
C ILE A 213 -12.78 -13.34 0.20
N TYR A 214 -12.41 -13.58 -1.07
CA TYR A 214 -13.25 -14.30 -2.03
C TYR A 214 -13.67 -15.68 -1.52
N ASP A 215 -12.71 -16.43 -1.04
CA ASP A 215 -12.93 -17.77 -0.50
C ASP A 215 -13.79 -17.76 0.76
N ALA A 216 -13.54 -16.84 1.68
CA ALA A 216 -14.26 -16.73 2.92
C ALA A 216 -15.72 -16.24 2.71
N LEU A 217 -15.92 -15.25 1.83
CA LEU A 217 -17.20 -14.70 1.45
C LEU A 217 -18.06 -15.73 0.70
N SER A 218 -17.47 -16.47 -0.25
CA SER A 218 -18.13 -17.55 -0.99
C SER A 218 -18.64 -18.68 -0.09
N ARG A 219 -17.99 -18.88 1.06
CA ARG A 219 -18.41 -19.88 2.06
C ARG A 219 -19.40 -19.32 3.10
N GLY A 220 -19.73 -18.03 3.01
CA GLY A 220 -20.62 -17.37 3.96
C GLY A 220 -20.01 -17.19 5.36
N THR A 221 -18.68 -17.01 5.44
CA THR A 221 -17.99 -16.77 6.72
C THR A 221 -18.39 -15.43 7.32
N PHE A 222 -18.71 -14.45 6.47
CA PHE A 222 -19.21 -13.12 6.81
C PHE A 222 -20.13 -12.63 5.68
N GLU A 223 -20.83 -11.51 5.89
CA GLU A 223 -21.92 -11.04 5.03
C GLU A 223 -21.47 -9.99 4.03
N GLY A 224 -20.32 -9.36 4.25
CA GLY A 224 -19.81 -8.28 3.40
C GLY A 224 -18.43 -7.79 3.85
N ALA A 225 -17.98 -6.69 3.27
CA ALA A 225 -16.66 -6.15 3.56
C ALA A 225 -16.63 -4.62 3.49
N PHE A 226 -15.74 -4.01 4.26
CA PHE A 226 -15.20 -2.70 3.94
C PHE A 226 -14.18 -2.88 2.83
N TYR A 227 -14.46 -2.33 1.64
CA TYR A 227 -13.58 -2.50 0.49
C TYR A 227 -13.77 -1.40 -0.57
N SER A 228 -12.74 -1.13 -1.37
CA SER A 228 -12.80 -0.23 -2.51
C SER A 228 -13.49 -0.90 -3.69
N ILE A 229 -14.44 -0.23 -4.32
CA ILE A 229 -15.15 -0.73 -5.52
C ILE A 229 -14.17 -0.90 -6.69
N ALA A 230 -13.23 0.03 -6.84
CA ALA A 230 -12.27 0.04 -7.93
C ALA A 230 -11.40 -1.22 -8.03
N ASP A 231 -11.27 -1.98 -6.94
CA ASP A 231 -10.41 -3.16 -6.89
C ASP A 231 -11.17 -4.50 -6.92
N TRP A 232 -12.47 -4.47 -7.16
CA TRP A 232 -13.27 -5.70 -7.21
C TRP A 232 -12.84 -6.67 -8.30
N THR A 233 -12.48 -6.16 -9.48
CA THR A 233 -12.09 -7.01 -10.62
C THR A 233 -10.81 -7.79 -10.35
N GLY A 234 -9.88 -7.22 -9.58
CA GLY A 234 -8.63 -7.89 -9.20
C GLY A 234 -8.84 -9.15 -8.35
N TYR A 235 -10.01 -9.28 -7.69
CA TYR A 235 -10.34 -10.37 -6.78
C TYR A 235 -11.64 -11.12 -7.14
N GLY A 236 -12.35 -10.71 -8.19
CA GLY A 236 -13.62 -11.33 -8.58
C GLY A 236 -14.81 -10.95 -7.70
N PHE A 237 -14.73 -9.86 -6.92
CA PHE A 237 -15.79 -9.48 -5.97
C PHE A 237 -17.05 -8.97 -6.65
N GLN A 238 -16.98 -8.50 -7.89
CA GLN A 238 -18.13 -8.07 -8.69
C GLN A 238 -19.19 -9.17 -8.85
N ASP A 239 -18.80 -10.45 -8.70
CA ASP A 239 -19.71 -11.59 -8.77
C ASP A 239 -20.36 -11.92 -7.42
N LEU A 240 -19.86 -11.36 -6.33
CA LEU A 240 -20.29 -11.67 -4.97
C LEU A 240 -21.07 -10.53 -4.31
N PHE A 241 -20.62 -9.29 -4.49
CA PHE A 241 -21.28 -8.13 -3.89
C PHE A 241 -22.51 -7.74 -4.71
N THR A 242 -23.68 -7.74 -4.05
CA THR A 242 -24.97 -7.42 -4.67
C THR A 242 -25.67 -6.22 -4.02
N TYR A 243 -25.12 -5.68 -2.93
CA TYR A 243 -25.58 -4.45 -2.30
C TYR A 243 -24.39 -3.65 -1.79
N THR A 244 -24.34 -2.37 -2.11
CA THR A 244 -23.24 -1.48 -1.72
C THR A 244 -23.79 -0.13 -1.28
N VAL A 245 -23.27 0.40 -0.16
CA VAL A 245 -23.54 1.76 0.31
C VAL A 245 -22.42 2.66 -0.20
N THR A 246 -22.78 3.63 -1.04
CA THR A 246 -21.90 4.68 -1.55
C THR A 246 -22.16 6.02 -0.84
N GLY A 247 -21.37 7.06 -1.09
CA GLY A 247 -21.57 8.38 -0.46
C GLY A 247 -21.20 8.43 1.02
N ILE A 248 -20.56 7.39 1.54
CA ILE A 248 -19.88 7.34 2.82
C ILE A 248 -18.44 6.88 2.57
N ASN A 249 -17.49 7.48 3.26
CA ASN A 249 -16.07 7.23 3.06
C ASN A 249 -15.44 6.60 4.31
N PHE A 250 -14.93 5.38 4.15
CA PHE A 250 -14.24 4.64 5.21
C PHE A 250 -12.72 4.66 5.07
N GLY A 251 -12.18 5.76 4.52
CA GLY A 251 -10.76 5.96 4.32
C GLY A 251 -10.26 5.33 3.02
N HIS A 252 -8.97 5.46 2.83
CA HIS A 252 -8.25 5.02 1.64
C HIS A 252 -7.08 4.15 2.04
N PHE A 253 -6.98 2.95 1.48
CA PHE A 253 -5.84 2.09 1.73
C PHE A 253 -4.61 2.68 1.03
N ASN A 254 -3.46 2.67 1.71
CA ASN A 254 -2.20 3.18 1.17
C ASN A 254 -1.20 2.07 0.87
N ALA A 255 -0.27 2.39 0.00
CA ALA A 255 0.91 1.60 -0.27
C ALA A 255 2.07 2.55 -0.62
N PHE A 256 3.26 2.00 -0.74
CA PHE A 256 4.41 2.69 -1.30
C PHE A 256 5.33 1.71 -2.03
N ILE A 257 6.07 2.20 -3.02
CA ILE A 257 7.21 1.47 -3.57
C ILE A 257 8.38 1.71 -2.62
N GLY A 258 8.93 0.64 -2.06
CA GLY A 258 9.98 0.67 -1.04
C GLY A 258 11.28 0.03 -1.48
N MET A 259 12.37 0.55 -0.94
CA MET A 259 13.71 -0.02 -0.98
C MET A 259 14.31 0.13 0.42
N SER A 260 15.14 -0.81 0.91
CA SER A 260 15.83 -0.57 2.19
C SER A 260 16.75 0.65 2.07
N GLN A 261 16.90 1.39 3.18
CA GLN A 261 17.75 2.60 3.18
C GLN A 261 19.19 2.27 2.79
N ASP A 262 19.74 1.16 3.29
CA ASP A 262 21.08 0.69 2.95
C ASP A 262 21.21 0.45 1.43
N LYS A 263 20.22 -0.21 0.83
CA LYS A 263 20.21 -0.47 -0.62
C LYS A 263 20.08 0.81 -1.45
N TRP A 264 19.28 1.76 -0.99
CA TRP A 264 19.14 3.08 -1.60
C TRP A 264 20.48 3.85 -1.62
N GLU A 265 21.22 3.82 -0.52
CA GLU A 265 22.52 4.50 -0.39
C GLU A 265 23.63 3.87 -1.28
N GLU A 266 23.46 2.59 -1.63
CA GLU A 266 24.35 1.92 -2.61
C GLU A 266 24.10 2.35 -4.06
N MET A 267 22.92 2.92 -4.37
CA MET A 267 22.56 3.28 -5.75
C MET A 267 23.36 4.50 -6.22
N PRO A 268 23.86 4.50 -7.47
CA PRO A 268 24.45 5.68 -8.08
C PRO A 268 23.50 6.89 -8.09
N GLU A 269 24.01 8.09 -7.97
CA GLU A 269 23.23 9.34 -7.91
C GLU A 269 22.27 9.48 -9.09
N ASN A 270 22.71 9.18 -10.32
CA ASN A 270 21.87 9.21 -11.52
C ASN A 270 20.72 8.19 -11.46
N VAL A 271 20.90 7.05 -10.79
CA VAL A 271 19.84 6.04 -10.58
C VAL A 271 18.86 6.53 -9.54
N GLN A 272 19.34 7.13 -8.44
CA GLN A 272 18.48 7.73 -7.42
C GLN A 272 17.62 8.86 -8.01
N GLU A 273 18.21 9.72 -8.84
CA GLU A 273 17.49 10.77 -9.57
C GLU A 273 16.42 10.18 -10.51
N ALA A 274 16.79 9.15 -11.29
CA ALA A 274 15.85 8.48 -12.20
C ALA A 274 14.67 7.83 -11.47
N MET A 275 14.92 7.13 -10.37
CA MET A 275 13.85 6.51 -9.54
C MET A 275 12.91 7.55 -8.95
N THR A 276 13.46 8.68 -8.48
CA THR A 276 12.68 9.79 -7.93
C THR A 276 11.85 10.46 -9.03
N GLN A 277 12.44 10.74 -10.18
CA GLN A 277 11.73 11.34 -11.32
C GLN A 277 10.63 10.41 -11.84
N ALA A 278 10.91 9.11 -11.97
CA ALA A 278 9.92 8.12 -12.39
C ALA A 278 8.71 8.14 -11.45
N ASN A 279 8.94 8.21 -10.14
CA ASN A 279 7.84 8.25 -9.16
C ASN A 279 6.96 9.50 -9.32
N GLU A 280 7.57 10.69 -9.51
CA GLU A 280 6.82 11.92 -9.77
C GLU A 280 5.92 11.82 -11.01
N GLU A 281 6.43 11.19 -12.08
CA GLU A 281 5.71 11.09 -13.35
C GLU A 281 4.54 10.11 -13.33
N ILE A 282 4.60 9.02 -12.50
CA ILE A 282 3.56 7.99 -12.46
C ILE A 282 2.48 8.24 -11.41
N PHE A 283 2.68 9.15 -10.48
CA PHE A 283 1.82 9.30 -9.29
C PHE A 283 0.39 9.71 -9.64
N GLU A 284 0.21 10.82 -10.34
CA GLU A 284 -1.12 11.32 -10.72
C GLU A 284 -1.86 10.38 -11.70
N PRO A 285 -1.21 9.86 -12.77
CA PRO A 285 -1.82 8.83 -13.62
C PRO A 285 -2.30 7.59 -12.84
N GLY A 286 -1.53 7.13 -11.86
CA GLY A 286 -1.92 6.01 -11.01
C GLY A 286 -3.16 6.29 -10.16
N ALA A 287 -3.32 7.53 -9.66
CA ALA A 287 -4.52 7.93 -8.92
C ALA A 287 -5.77 8.01 -9.82
N GLN A 288 -5.62 8.52 -11.04
CA GLN A 288 -6.72 8.61 -12.01
C GLN A 288 -7.26 7.22 -12.37
N GLU A 289 -6.38 6.24 -12.54
CA GLU A 289 -6.78 4.87 -12.88
C GLU A 289 -7.69 4.22 -11.83
N TRP A 290 -7.48 4.49 -10.54
CA TRP A 290 -8.39 4.02 -9.48
C TRP A 290 -9.80 4.59 -9.64
N MET A 291 -9.93 5.84 -10.04
CA MET A 291 -11.22 6.48 -10.28
C MET A 291 -11.90 5.89 -11.50
N ASP A 292 -11.18 5.75 -12.60
CA ASP A 292 -11.69 5.19 -13.86
C ASP A 292 -12.19 3.74 -13.70
N ARG A 293 -11.48 2.93 -12.90
CA ARG A 293 -11.89 1.56 -12.56
C ARG A 293 -13.22 1.51 -11.82
N ALA A 294 -13.42 2.38 -10.82
CA ALA A 294 -14.69 2.44 -10.09
C ALA A 294 -15.86 2.80 -10.99
N GLU A 295 -15.68 3.82 -11.86
CA GLU A 295 -16.69 4.23 -12.83
C GLU A 295 -17.07 3.11 -13.82
N ALA A 296 -16.14 2.21 -14.15
CA ALA A 296 -16.40 1.08 -15.03
C ALA A 296 -17.15 -0.07 -14.32
N ILE A 297 -16.82 -0.36 -13.06
CA ILE A 297 -17.36 -1.50 -12.31
C ILE A 297 -18.82 -1.29 -11.90
N ILE A 298 -19.21 -0.09 -11.47
CA ILE A 298 -20.56 0.20 -10.96
C ILE A 298 -21.65 -0.17 -11.98
N PRO A 299 -21.65 0.35 -13.23
CA PRO A 299 -22.69 0.03 -14.18
C PRO A 299 -22.68 -1.44 -14.63
N GLU A 300 -21.53 -2.11 -14.61
CA GLU A 300 -21.44 -3.54 -14.91
C GLU A 300 -22.09 -4.38 -13.82
N ASN A 301 -21.82 -4.09 -12.56
CA ASN A 301 -22.42 -4.79 -11.43
C ASN A 301 -23.93 -4.53 -11.35
N GLU A 302 -24.41 -3.30 -11.59
CA GLU A 302 -25.84 -2.97 -11.68
C GLU A 302 -26.54 -3.77 -12.78
N ALA A 303 -25.91 -3.89 -13.96
CA ALA A 303 -26.45 -4.70 -15.07
C ALA A 303 -26.59 -6.19 -14.70
N ASN A 304 -25.79 -6.67 -13.77
CA ASN A 304 -25.82 -8.03 -13.21
C ASN A 304 -26.72 -8.16 -11.98
N GLY A 305 -27.45 -7.11 -11.58
CA GLY A 305 -28.43 -7.11 -10.50
C GLY A 305 -27.89 -6.58 -9.16
N GLY A 306 -26.71 -5.98 -9.15
CA GLY A 306 -26.17 -5.26 -8.01
C GLY A 306 -26.97 -3.99 -7.71
N LYS A 307 -27.01 -3.58 -6.47
CA LYS A 307 -27.72 -2.40 -5.99
C LYS A 307 -26.73 -1.47 -5.28
N PHE A 308 -26.59 -0.26 -5.78
CA PHE A 308 -25.86 0.80 -5.13
C PHE A 308 -26.86 1.78 -4.50
N VAL A 309 -26.67 2.07 -3.22
CA VAL A 309 -27.53 2.97 -2.43
C VAL A 309 -26.66 4.07 -1.88
N ASP A 310 -26.99 5.32 -2.22
CA ASP A 310 -26.29 6.46 -1.64
C ASP A 310 -26.63 6.55 -0.13
N PHE A 311 -25.60 6.84 0.67
CA PHE A 311 -25.72 6.93 2.13
C PHE A 311 -26.84 7.89 2.56
N SER A 312 -27.06 8.97 1.81
CA SER A 312 -28.12 9.95 2.07
C SER A 312 -29.53 9.40 1.84
N GLU A 313 -29.67 8.27 1.15
CA GLU A 313 -30.95 7.59 0.91
C GLU A 313 -31.33 6.60 2.03
N LEU A 314 -30.40 6.27 2.93
CA LEU A 314 -30.68 5.44 4.09
C LEU A 314 -31.56 6.20 5.09
N ASP A 315 -32.27 5.45 5.94
CA ASP A 315 -33.05 6.04 7.03
C ASP A 315 -32.15 6.89 7.94
N GLN A 316 -32.66 8.02 8.42
CA GLN A 316 -31.87 8.99 9.21
C GLN A 316 -31.24 8.36 10.47
N GLU A 317 -31.95 7.42 11.11
CA GLU A 317 -31.42 6.72 12.29
C GLU A 317 -30.20 5.84 11.95
N VAL A 318 -30.16 5.28 10.74
CA VAL A 318 -29.02 4.49 10.22
C VAL A 318 -27.86 5.42 9.90
N GLN A 319 -28.13 6.54 9.23
CA GLN A 319 -27.10 7.56 8.94
C GLN A 319 -26.46 8.10 10.24
N ASP A 320 -27.28 8.47 11.23
CA ASP A 320 -26.82 8.96 12.53
C ASP A 320 -25.97 7.92 13.27
N HIS A 321 -26.36 6.63 13.16
CA HIS A 321 -25.62 5.53 13.76
C HIS A 321 -24.22 5.32 13.13
N PHE A 322 -24.11 5.34 11.81
CA PHE A 322 -22.85 5.27 11.10
C PHE A 322 -21.96 6.51 11.38
N ASN A 323 -22.54 7.73 11.34
CA ASN A 323 -21.81 8.98 11.57
C ASN A 323 -21.19 9.06 12.96
N LYS A 324 -21.89 8.55 13.98
CA LYS A 324 -21.35 8.50 15.33
C LYS A 324 -20.07 7.65 15.41
N GLY A 325 -20.03 6.52 14.70
CA GLY A 325 -18.84 5.68 14.61
C GLY A 325 -17.65 6.41 13.99
N ILE A 326 -17.90 7.28 13.00
CA ILE A 326 -16.86 8.06 12.31
C ILE A 326 -16.11 8.97 13.30
N GLU A 327 -16.84 9.82 14.03
CA GLU A 327 -16.23 10.79 14.96
C GLU A 327 -15.44 10.11 16.08
N ASP A 328 -16.03 9.08 16.69
CA ASP A 328 -15.40 8.34 17.79
C ASP A 328 -14.11 7.64 17.34
N THR A 329 -14.04 7.17 16.09
CA THR A 329 -12.88 6.43 15.56
C THR A 329 -11.63 7.30 15.45
N TRP A 330 -11.75 8.55 15.03
CA TRP A 330 -10.61 9.49 14.98
C TRP A 330 -9.99 9.70 16.36
N THR A 331 -10.82 9.91 17.37
CA THR A 331 -10.37 10.15 18.74
C THR A 331 -9.74 8.89 19.35
N ASP A 332 -10.35 7.72 19.09
CA ASP A 332 -9.85 6.46 19.62
C ASP A 332 -8.52 6.06 18.98
N TYR A 333 -8.35 6.34 17.66
CA TYR A 333 -7.08 6.07 16.99
C TYR A 333 -5.96 7.00 17.50
N ALA A 334 -6.22 8.29 17.63
CA ALA A 334 -5.25 9.20 18.23
C ALA A 334 -4.82 8.72 19.62
N LYS A 335 -5.80 8.36 20.46
CA LYS A 335 -5.53 7.82 21.78
C LYS A 335 -4.75 6.51 21.76
N LEU A 336 -5.04 5.59 20.84
CA LEU A 336 -4.29 4.33 20.69
C LEU A 336 -2.82 4.61 20.43
N LEU A 337 -2.51 5.56 19.54
CA LEU A 337 -1.14 5.93 19.24
C LEU A 337 -0.45 6.54 20.45
N GLU A 338 -1.11 7.43 21.17
CA GLU A 338 -0.55 8.04 22.40
C GLU A 338 -0.33 7.03 23.53
N ASP A 339 -1.25 6.10 23.72
CA ASP A 339 -1.09 5.01 24.72
C ASP A 339 0.13 4.12 24.38
N ASN A 340 0.59 4.12 23.13
CA ASN A 340 1.82 3.46 22.66
C ASN A 340 3.04 4.41 22.57
N GLY A 341 2.92 5.66 23.03
CA GLY A 341 4.01 6.63 23.04
C GLY A 341 4.30 7.29 21.69
N LEU A 342 3.34 7.27 20.78
CA LEU A 342 3.40 7.89 19.45
C LEU A 342 2.58 9.19 19.42
N PRO A 343 2.88 10.16 18.54
CA PRO A 343 2.22 11.46 18.46
C PRO A 343 0.84 11.37 17.80
N GLY A 344 -0.14 10.76 18.50
CA GLY A 344 -1.45 10.46 17.95
C GLY A 344 -2.26 11.69 17.59
N ASN A 345 -2.33 12.67 18.49
CA ASN A 345 -3.08 13.91 18.24
C ASN A 345 -2.45 14.73 17.12
N GLU A 346 -1.14 14.89 17.12
CA GLU A 346 -0.39 15.60 16.09
C GLU A 346 -0.62 14.98 14.71
N LEU A 347 -0.57 13.65 14.63
CA LEU A 347 -0.78 12.94 13.38
C LEU A 347 -2.19 13.11 12.82
N VAL A 348 -3.23 12.89 13.64
CA VAL A 348 -4.61 12.99 13.14
C VAL A 348 -4.97 14.42 12.76
N VAL A 349 -4.43 15.43 13.48
CA VAL A 349 -4.61 16.84 13.13
C VAL A 349 -3.89 17.15 11.81
N LYS A 350 -2.64 16.72 11.65
CA LYS A 350 -1.89 16.92 10.41
C LYS A 350 -2.58 16.24 9.22
N TRP A 351 -3.04 15.00 9.39
CA TRP A 351 -3.78 14.28 8.34
C TRP A 351 -5.07 14.99 7.94
N ARG A 352 -5.88 15.41 8.93
CA ARG A 352 -7.08 16.23 8.70
C ARG A 352 -6.77 17.49 7.89
N ASP A 353 -5.73 18.24 8.29
CA ASP A 353 -5.39 19.50 7.66
C ASP A 353 -4.93 19.31 6.21
N LEU A 354 -4.17 18.26 5.93
CA LEU A 354 -3.76 17.89 4.57
C LEU A 354 -4.96 17.49 3.71
N LEU A 355 -5.88 16.66 4.24
CA LEU A 355 -7.12 16.32 3.53
C LEU A 355 -7.96 17.55 3.18
N VAL A 356 -8.14 18.46 4.14
CA VAL A 356 -8.94 19.69 3.94
C VAL A 356 -8.25 20.64 2.94
N GLU A 357 -6.92 20.73 2.98
CA GLU A 357 -6.15 21.51 2.00
C GLU A 357 -6.38 21.01 0.57
N GLU A 358 -6.46 19.68 0.38
CA GLU A 358 -6.72 19.05 -0.92
C GLU A 358 -8.22 19.07 -1.32
N GLY A 359 -9.11 19.54 -0.45
CA GLY A 359 -10.55 19.63 -0.74
C GLY A 359 -11.41 18.54 -0.12
N GLY A 360 -10.85 17.72 0.75
CA GLY A 360 -11.58 16.71 1.52
C GLY A 360 -12.45 17.33 2.62
N GLU A 361 -13.47 16.61 3.05
CA GLU A 361 -14.40 17.02 4.10
C GLU A 361 -14.38 16.01 5.25
N VAL A 362 -14.17 16.50 6.46
CA VAL A 362 -14.22 15.70 7.68
C VAL A 362 -15.41 16.15 8.55
N PRO A 363 -15.88 15.31 9.51
CA PRO A 363 -16.92 15.71 10.44
C PRO A 363 -16.57 17.00 11.20
N GLU A 364 -17.60 17.80 11.53
CA GLU A 364 -17.42 19.10 12.23
C GLU A 364 -16.67 18.92 13.57
N ALA A 365 -16.90 17.82 14.28
CA ALA A 365 -16.20 17.52 15.52
C ALA A 365 -14.68 17.36 15.29
N ILE A 366 -14.29 16.74 14.17
CA ILE A 366 -12.89 16.51 13.80
C ILE A 366 -12.19 17.81 13.39
N MET A 367 -12.90 18.74 12.74
CA MET A 367 -12.37 20.08 12.45
C MET A 367 -11.91 20.85 13.69
N ASN A 368 -12.47 20.53 14.86
CA ASN A 368 -12.16 21.19 16.11
C ASN A 368 -11.09 20.48 16.97
N LEU A 369 -10.53 19.36 16.52
CA LEU A 369 -9.39 18.69 17.17
C LEU A 369 -8.16 19.62 17.17
N LYS A 370 -7.39 19.55 18.28
CA LYS A 370 -6.21 20.41 18.49
C LYS A 370 -4.99 19.56 18.77
#